data_1b0ab21c1f663c1bd4ef3b64111f97dd
#
_entry.id   1b0ab21c1f663c1bd4ef3b64111f97dd
#
_cell.length_a   1.000
_cell.length_b   1.000
_cell.length_c   1.000
_cell.angle_alpha   90.00
_cell.angle_beta   90.00
_cell.angle_gamma   90.00
#
_symmetry.space_group_name_H-M   'P 1'
#
loop_
_entity.id
_entity.type
_entity.pdbx_description
1 polymer ?
#
loop_
_entity_poly.entity_id
_entity_poly.type
_entity_poly.pdbx_seq_one_letter_code
_entity_poly.pdbx_strand_id
1 'polypeptide(L)'
;QFMDQTNPLAEITHKRRLSALGPGGLSRERAGFEVRDVHYTHYGRLCPIETPEGPNIGLISSLAVYAKVNNMGFIETPYRKVENGKIKLDELIYMSAEEEEGLKIPQANIQVDDQGNILDERLVVKEDGDFPVISREEVDYIDVAPNQIASISASLIPFLEHDDANRALMGSNMMRQAVPLLRPEAPIVGTGLEKRVVTDSRVLINAEREGTVTYVDADKIV
;
A
#
# COMPACT_ATOMS: atom_id res chain seq x y z
N GLN A 1 -6.31 -7.41 20.79
CA GLN A 1 -6.74 -8.49 19.86
C GLN A 1 -5.63 -9.55 19.75
N PHE A 2 -6.03 -10.81 19.59
CA PHE A 2 -5.07 -11.86 19.20
C PHE A 2 -4.59 -11.59 17.78
N MET A 3 -3.28 -11.72 17.56
CA MET A 3 -2.70 -11.54 16.24
C MET A 3 -3.11 -12.69 15.31
N ASP A 4 -3.51 -12.33 14.11
CA ASP A 4 -3.75 -13.32 13.05
C ASP A 4 -2.40 -13.81 12.53
N GLN A 5 -2.10 -15.09 12.71
CA GLN A 5 -0.82 -15.73 12.38
C GLN A 5 -0.97 -16.94 11.45
N THR A 6 -2.05 -17.04 10.71
CA THR A 6 -2.31 -18.16 9.79
C THR A 6 -1.21 -18.28 8.73
N ASN A 7 -0.74 -17.15 8.23
CA ASN A 7 0.33 -17.05 7.24
C ASN A 7 1.09 -15.72 7.41
N PRO A 8 2.27 -15.55 6.78
CA PRO A 8 3.04 -14.30 6.87
C PRO A 8 2.29 -13.05 6.46
N LEU A 9 1.44 -13.14 5.42
CA LEU A 9 0.63 -12.02 4.94
C LEU A 9 -0.42 -11.59 5.98
N ALA A 10 -1.10 -12.54 6.61
CA ALA A 10 -2.10 -12.28 7.65
C ALA A 10 -1.47 -11.52 8.83
N GLU A 11 -0.26 -11.87 9.21
CA GLU A 11 0.47 -11.23 10.29
C GLU A 11 0.83 -9.77 9.98
N ILE A 12 1.40 -9.52 8.80
CA ILE A 12 1.75 -8.16 8.37
C ILE A 12 0.51 -7.29 8.24
N THR A 13 -0.52 -7.79 7.59
CA THR A 13 -1.75 -7.02 7.36
C THR A 13 -2.47 -6.70 8.66
N HIS A 14 -2.44 -7.61 9.64
CA HIS A 14 -2.99 -7.33 10.96
C HIS A 14 -2.26 -6.18 11.67
N LYS A 15 -0.94 -6.14 11.58
CA LYS A 15 -0.11 -5.07 12.17
C LYS A 15 -0.33 -3.70 11.50
N ARG A 16 -0.79 -3.68 10.25
CA ARG A 16 -1.06 -2.47 9.45
C ARG A 16 -2.53 -2.10 9.38
N ARG A 17 -3.37 -2.72 10.20
CA ARG A 17 -4.82 -2.49 10.21
C ARG A 17 -5.16 -1.25 11.04
N LEU A 18 -6.10 -0.47 10.53
CA LEU A 18 -6.67 0.70 11.19
C LEU A 18 -8.15 0.46 11.47
N SER A 19 -8.61 0.89 12.64
CA SER A 19 -10.00 0.75 13.07
C SER A 19 -10.57 2.11 13.43
N ALA A 20 -11.76 2.41 12.90
CA ALA A 20 -12.55 3.57 13.31
C ALA A 20 -13.39 3.30 14.57
N LEU A 21 -13.41 2.06 15.04
CA LEU A 21 -14.18 1.60 16.20
C LEU A 21 -13.36 1.71 17.50
N GLY A 22 -14.05 1.74 18.62
CA GLY A 22 -13.45 1.66 19.95
C GLY A 22 -13.51 2.96 20.75
N PRO A 23 -12.76 3.05 21.87
CA PRO A 23 -12.75 4.23 22.71
C PRO A 23 -12.27 5.48 21.94
N GLY A 24 -13.09 6.54 21.93
CA GLY A 24 -12.83 7.75 21.17
C GLY A 24 -13.19 7.67 19.68
N GLY A 25 -13.66 6.50 19.20
CA GLY A 25 -14.09 6.25 17.83
C GLY A 25 -15.61 6.13 17.69
N LEU A 26 -16.02 5.49 16.58
CA LEU A 26 -17.42 5.27 16.23
C LEU A 26 -17.96 3.95 16.81
N SER A 27 -19.28 3.85 16.94
CA SER A 27 -19.99 2.59 17.10
C SER A 27 -20.57 2.15 15.75
N ARG A 28 -20.71 0.84 15.53
CA ARG A 28 -21.23 0.29 14.26
C ARG A 28 -22.61 0.84 13.89
N GLU A 29 -23.47 1.00 14.89
CA GLU A 29 -24.84 1.47 14.69
C GLU A 29 -24.93 2.94 14.30
N ARG A 30 -23.91 3.75 14.71
CA ARG A 30 -23.85 5.19 14.44
C ARG A 30 -23.07 5.53 13.17
N ALA A 31 -22.38 4.56 12.58
CA ALA A 31 -21.59 4.74 11.37
C ALA A 31 -22.50 4.74 10.13
N GLY A 32 -22.75 5.90 9.56
CA GLY A 32 -23.45 6.06 8.28
C GLY A 32 -22.57 5.71 7.07
N PHE A 33 -23.08 5.95 5.87
CA PHE A 33 -22.35 5.70 4.63
C PHE A 33 -21.14 6.64 4.47
N GLU A 34 -21.24 7.89 4.87
CA GLU A 34 -20.20 8.91 4.71
C GLU A 34 -18.86 8.52 5.35
N VAL A 35 -18.89 7.89 6.54
CA VAL A 35 -17.68 7.46 7.25
C VAL A 35 -17.13 6.13 6.74
N ARG A 36 -17.86 5.43 5.87
CA ARG A 36 -17.48 4.15 5.27
C ARG A 36 -16.96 4.32 3.84
N ASP A 37 -17.21 5.47 3.24
CA ASP A 37 -16.78 5.78 1.88
C ASP A 37 -15.28 6.08 1.78
N VAL A 38 -14.77 5.99 0.57
CA VAL A 38 -13.41 6.38 0.24
C VAL A 38 -13.39 7.89 -0.03
N HIS A 39 -12.59 8.59 0.76
CA HIS A 39 -12.34 10.03 0.59
C HIS A 39 -11.07 10.26 -0.24
N TYR A 40 -10.95 11.38 -0.96
CA TYR A 40 -9.76 11.66 -1.77
C TYR A 40 -8.46 11.71 -0.93
N THR A 41 -8.53 12.10 0.34
CA THR A 41 -7.40 12.10 1.27
C THR A 41 -6.89 10.69 1.64
N HIS A 42 -7.62 9.64 1.27
CA HIS A 42 -7.17 8.23 1.45
C HIS A 42 -6.08 7.86 0.45
N TYR A 43 -5.92 8.62 -0.63
CA TYR A 43 -4.96 8.32 -1.68
C TYR A 43 -3.54 8.13 -1.13
N GLY A 44 -2.93 6.99 -1.42
CA GLY A 44 -1.60 6.62 -0.95
C GLY A 44 -1.48 6.36 0.56
N ARG A 45 -2.53 6.55 1.35
CA ARG A 45 -2.56 6.38 2.81
C ARG A 45 -3.36 5.16 3.23
N LEU A 46 -4.59 5.06 2.76
CA LEU A 46 -5.49 3.95 3.03
C LEU A 46 -5.85 3.23 1.74
N CYS A 47 -5.80 1.90 1.75
CA CYS A 47 -6.23 1.12 0.61
C CYS A 47 -7.74 1.24 0.40
N PRO A 48 -8.20 1.60 -0.81
CA PRO A 48 -9.63 1.71 -1.09
C PRO A 48 -10.32 0.35 -1.26
N ILE A 49 -9.56 -0.74 -1.38
CA ILE A 49 -10.05 -2.08 -1.69
C ILE A 49 -10.07 -2.98 -0.45
N GLU A 50 -9.01 -2.98 0.35
CA GLU A 50 -8.87 -3.90 1.48
C GLU A 50 -9.68 -3.42 2.69
N THR A 51 -10.87 -3.97 2.85
CA THR A 51 -11.77 -3.78 3.99
C THR A 51 -12.52 -5.08 4.27
N PRO A 52 -12.98 -5.35 5.51
CA PRO A 52 -13.81 -6.51 5.78
C PRO A 52 -15.14 -6.47 5.03
N GLU A 53 -15.69 -7.64 4.76
CA GLU A 53 -17.06 -7.80 4.29
C GLU A 53 -18.04 -7.75 5.46
N GLY A 54 -19.24 -7.22 5.24
CA GLY A 54 -20.30 -7.17 6.24
C GLY A 54 -20.35 -5.89 7.07
N PRO A 55 -20.75 -5.93 8.37
CA PRO A 55 -21.09 -4.74 9.15
C PRO A 55 -19.91 -3.80 9.42
N ASN A 56 -18.69 -4.28 9.28
CA ASN A 56 -17.47 -3.48 9.49
C ASN A 56 -16.90 -2.89 8.19
N ILE A 57 -17.57 -3.03 7.06
CA ILE A 57 -17.10 -2.48 5.79
C ILE A 57 -16.83 -0.98 5.90
N GLY A 58 -15.66 -0.53 5.44
CA GLY A 58 -15.23 0.87 5.51
C GLY A 58 -14.82 1.37 6.89
N LEU A 59 -15.13 0.64 7.99
CA LEU A 59 -14.74 1.01 9.35
C LEU A 59 -13.40 0.41 9.78
N ILE A 60 -13.01 -0.67 9.13
CA ILE A 60 -11.70 -1.29 9.30
C ILE A 60 -10.98 -1.16 7.96
N SER A 61 -9.83 -0.51 7.96
CA SER A 61 -9.03 -0.23 6.77
C SER A 61 -7.61 -0.73 6.94
N SER A 62 -6.87 -0.79 5.86
CA SER A 62 -5.44 -1.15 5.87
C SER A 62 -4.60 0.00 5.31
N LEU A 63 -3.41 0.20 5.88
CA LEU A 63 -2.44 1.15 5.35
C LEU A 63 -2.01 0.75 3.93
N ALA A 64 -1.88 1.72 3.05
CA ALA A 64 -1.25 1.53 1.75
C ALA A 64 0.22 1.11 1.89
N VAL A 65 0.78 0.49 0.84
CA VAL A 65 2.13 -0.14 0.89
C VAL A 65 3.20 0.79 1.43
N TYR A 66 3.25 2.04 0.93
CA TYR A 66 4.27 3.02 1.29
C TYR A 66 3.87 3.98 2.41
N ALA A 67 2.62 3.89 2.88
CA ALA A 67 2.14 4.75 3.96
C ALA A 67 2.81 4.44 5.28
N LYS A 68 3.08 5.47 6.05
CA LYS A 68 3.57 5.40 7.43
C LYS A 68 2.80 6.37 8.32
N VAL A 69 2.88 6.16 9.62
CA VAL A 69 2.31 7.06 10.63
C VAL A 69 3.46 7.89 11.21
N ASN A 70 3.28 9.21 11.24
CA ASN A 70 4.26 10.12 11.83
C ASN A 70 4.17 10.14 13.37
N ASN A 71 5.08 10.87 14.00
CA ASN A 71 5.15 10.97 15.47
C ASN A 71 3.91 11.64 16.11
N MET A 72 3.15 12.39 15.32
CA MET A 72 1.92 13.06 15.76
C MET A 72 0.66 12.19 15.54
N GLY A 73 0.79 11.04 14.87
CA GLY A 73 -0.30 10.11 14.58
C GLY A 73 -0.98 10.31 13.23
N PHE A 74 -0.50 11.23 12.38
CA PHE A 74 -1.01 11.41 11.02
C PHE A 74 -0.41 10.39 10.05
N ILE A 75 -1.21 9.97 9.08
CA ILE A 75 -0.76 9.06 8.02
C ILE A 75 -0.15 9.89 6.90
N GLU A 76 1.08 9.55 6.54
CA GLU A 76 1.86 10.18 5.48
C GLU A 76 2.10 9.21 4.34
N THR A 77 2.21 9.77 3.13
CA THR A 77 2.57 9.04 1.91
C THR A 77 3.77 9.71 1.22
N PRO A 78 4.66 8.95 0.57
CA PRO A 78 5.83 9.51 -0.05
C PRO A 78 5.53 10.06 -1.45
N TYR A 79 6.18 11.17 -1.77
CA TYR A 79 6.20 11.79 -3.09
C TYR A 79 7.62 12.18 -3.49
N ARG A 80 7.85 12.36 -4.78
CA ARG A 80 9.09 12.93 -5.31
C ARG A 80 8.83 14.34 -5.79
N LYS A 81 9.74 15.25 -5.46
CA LYS A 81 9.65 16.64 -5.89
C LYS A 81 9.92 16.77 -7.39
N VAL A 82 9.17 17.63 -8.06
CA VAL A 82 9.37 18.00 -9.46
C VAL A 82 9.75 19.48 -9.51
N GLU A 83 10.77 19.83 -10.28
CA GLU A 83 11.17 21.22 -10.52
C GLU A 83 11.34 21.43 -12.03
N ASN A 84 10.58 22.34 -12.61
CA ASN A 84 10.60 22.68 -14.04
C ASN A 84 10.46 21.43 -14.94
N GLY A 85 9.55 20.52 -14.63
CA GLY A 85 9.33 19.29 -15.38
C GLY A 85 10.39 18.21 -15.22
N LYS A 86 11.30 18.36 -14.23
CA LYS A 86 12.33 17.37 -13.88
C LYS A 86 12.10 16.79 -12.50
N ILE A 87 12.06 15.46 -12.41
CA ILE A 87 11.87 14.72 -11.16
C ILE A 87 13.21 14.61 -10.41
N LYS A 88 13.23 14.97 -9.14
CA LYS A 88 14.35 14.73 -8.23
C LYS A 88 14.28 13.29 -7.69
N LEU A 89 15.06 12.40 -8.26
CA LEU A 89 15.05 10.97 -7.94
C LEU A 89 15.53 10.67 -6.52
N ASP A 90 16.41 11.50 -5.97
CA ASP A 90 17.05 11.30 -4.67
C ASP A 90 16.25 11.88 -3.50
N GLU A 91 15.24 12.71 -3.76
CA GLU A 91 14.42 13.34 -2.72
C GLU A 91 13.06 12.65 -2.59
N LEU A 92 12.87 11.94 -1.48
CA LEU A 92 11.58 11.41 -1.04
C LEU A 92 11.04 12.27 0.10
N ILE A 93 9.88 12.87 -0.12
CA ILE A 93 9.20 13.69 0.88
C ILE A 93 7.92 12.97 1.28
N TYR A 94 7.75 12.77 2.59
CA TYR A 94 6.52 12.24 3.15
C TYR A 94 5.61 13.39 3.53
N MET A 95 4.36 13.33 3.08
CA MET A 95 3.37 14.39 3.33
C MET A 95 2.09 13.81 3.90
N SER A 96 1.52 14.53 4.87
CA SER A 96 0.16 14.31 5.37
C SER A 96 -0.87 14.82 4.36
N ALA A 97 -2.16 14.53 4.60
CA ALA A 97 -3.22 14.99 3.70
C ALA A 97 -3.37 16.53 3.70
N GLU A 98 -3.09 17.18 4.83
CA GLU A 98 -3.13 18.64 4.97
C GLU A 98 -2.00 19.32 4.17
N GLU A 99 -0.80 18.74 4.21
CA GLU A 99 0.35 19.25 3.46
C GLU A 99 0.23 19.04 1.93
N GLU A 100 -0.61 18.08 1.52
CA GLU A 100 -0.88 17.76 0.12
C GLU A 100 -1.93 18.69 -0.50
N GLU A 101 -2.71 19.41 0.30
CA GLU A 101 -3.80 20.26 -0.17
C GLU A 101 -3.29 21.36 -1.11
N GLY A 102 -3.93 21.50 -2.28
CA GLY A 102 -3.56 22.46 -3.32
C GLY A 102 -2.31 22.10 -4.15
N LEU A 103 -1.71 20.93 -3.95
CA LEU A 103 -0.57 20.48 -4.74
C LEU A 103 -1.01 19.70 -5.98
N LYS A 104 -0.27 19.87 -7.07
CA LYS A 104 -0.53 19.27 -8.38
C LYS A 104 0.36 18.04 -8.56
N ILE A 105 -0.25 16.85 -8.43
CA ILE A 105 0.48 15.59 -8.35
C ILE A 105 0.00 14.62 -9.43
N PRO A 106 0.76 14.36 -10.52
CA PRO A 106 0.46 13.30 -11.47
C PRO A 106 0.79 11.91 -10.90
N GLN A 107 0.19 10.89 -11.52
CA GLN A 107 0.50 9.51 -11.21
C GLN A 107 1.88 9.10 -11.74
N ALA A 108 2.47 8.05 -11.14
CA ALA A 108 3.80 7.56 -11.52
C ALA A 108 3.88 6.88 -12.90
N ASN A 109 2.76 6.72 -13.62
CA ASN A 109 2.69 6.08 -14.94
C ASN A 109 2.95 7.00 -16.12
N ILE A 110 3.34 8.26 -15.88
CA ILE A 110 3.73 9.21 -16.93
C ILE A 110 5.03 8.82 -17.60
N GLN A 111 5.23 9.27 -18.85
CA GLN A 111 6.47 9.03 -19.56
C GLN A 111 7.59 9.93 -19.05
N VAL A 112 8.67 9.30 -18.61
CA VAL A 112 9.86 9.96 -18.07
C VAL A 112 11.11 9.40 -18.76
N ASP A 113 12.08 10.25 -19.06
CA ASP A 113 13.37 9.83 -19.59
C ASP A 113 14.30 9.27 -18.48
N ASP A 114 15.45 8.69 -18.86
CA ASP A 114 16.44 8.16 -17.93
C ASP A 114 17.08 9.25 -17.04
N GLN A 115 16.91 10.52 -17.37
CA GLN A 115 17.42 11.66 -16.60
C GLN A 115 16.36 12.26 -15.66
N GLY A 116 15.15 11.72 -15.67
CA GLY A 116 14.03 12.17 -14.85
C GLY A 116 13.24 13.34 -15.44
N ASN A 117 13.39 13.65 -16.73
CA ASN A 117 12.56 14.70 -17.36
C ASN A 117 11.22 14.12 -17.81
N ILE A 118 10.14 14.85 -17.54
CA ILE A 118 8.79 14.50 -17.99
C ILE A 118 8.68 14.81 -19.48
N LEU A 119 8.31 13.81 -20.28
CA LEU A 119 8.23 13.93 -21.75
C LEU A 119 6.92 14.55 -22.20
N ASP A 120 5.82 14.25 -21.51
CA ASP A 120 4.49 14.74 -21.86
C ASP A 120 4.36 16.24 -21.57
N GLU A 121 3.86 17.02 -22.52
CA GLU A 121 3.64 18.47 -22.35
C GLU A 121 2.42 18.76 -21.45
N ARG A 122 1.41 17.88 -21.50
CA ARG A 122 0.17 18.00 -20.72
C ARG A 122 -0.09 16.73 -19.94
N LEU A 123 -0.39 16.88 -18.66
CA LEU A 123 -0.57 15.79 -17.71
C LEU A 123 -1.89 15.93 -16.98
N VAL A 124 -2.53 14.80 -16.74
CA VAL A 124 -3.62 14.71 -15.76
C VAL A 124 -3.00 14.64 -14.37
N VAL A 125 -3.34 15.56 -13.52
CA VAL A 125 -2.87 15.62 -12.14
C VAL A 125 -4.03 15.48 -11.18
N LYS A 126 -3.72 15.10 -9.97
CA LYS A 126 -4.62 15.11 -8.83
C LYS A 126 -4.45 16.45 -8.11
N GLU A 127 -5.56 17.14 -7.85
CA GLU A 127 -5.63 18.39 -7.08
C GLU A 127 -6.95 18.38 -6.29
N ASP A 128 -6.91 18.24 -4.99
CA ASP A 128 -8.05 18.30 -4.05
C ASP A 128 -9.28 17.44 -4.43
N GLY A 129 -9.06 16.29 -5.03
CA GLY A 129 -10.10 15.36 -5.48
C GLY A 129 -10.55 15.55 -6.92
N ASP A 130 -10.10 16.58 -7.60
CA ASP A 130 -10.29 16.80 -9.03
C ASP A 130 -9.10 16.29 -9.85
N PHE A 131 -9.28 16.19 -11.17
CA PHE A 131 -8.27 15.71 -12.11
C PHE A 131 -8.08 16.69 -13.28
N PRO A 132 -7.55 17.90 -13.02
CA PRO A 132 -7.28 18.86 -14.09
C PRO A 132 -6.14 18.39 -15.00
N VAL A 133 -6.13 18.92 -16.25
CA VAL A 133 -5.03 18.75 -17.20
C VAL A 133 -4.18 20.01 -17.20
N ILE A 134 -2.93 19.88 -16.77
CA ILE A 134 -2.00 21.02 -16.65
C ILE A 134 -0.74 20.81 -17.48
N SER A 135 0.08 21.87 -17.60
CA SER A 135 1.42 21.80 -18.17
C SER A 135 2.40 21.11 -17.22
N ARG A 136 3.40 20.40 -17.78
CA ARG A 136 4.46 19.76 -17.00
C ARG A 136 5.26 20.72 -16.09
N GLU A 137 5.29 22.01 -16.45
CA GLU A 137 6.01 23.03 -15.68
C GLU A 137 5.29 23.41 -14.36
N GLU A 138 3.98 23.14 -14.31
CA GLU A 138 3.14 23.44 -13.14
C GLU A 138 3.04 22.27 -12.14
N VAL A 139 3.73 21.16 -12.40
CA VAL A 139 3.73 19.98 -11.54
C VAL A 139 4.62 20.21 -10.33
N ASP A 140 4.09 20.00 -9.13
CA ASP A 140 4.82 20.18 -7.87
C ASP A 140 5.53 18.90 -7.41
N TYR A 141 4.80 17.78 -7.42
CA TYR A 141 5.28 16.47 -6.98
C TYR A 141 4.78 15.37 -7.90
N ILE A 142 5.32 14.18 -7.76
CA ILE A 142 4.88 12.98 -8.48
C ILE A 142 4.81 11.78 -7.53
N ASP A 143 3.89 10.87 -7.79
CA ASP A 143 3.80 9.58 -7.08
C ASP A 143 5.08 8.76 -7.25
N VAL A 144 5.43 7.98 -6.22
CA VAL A 144 6.63 7.13 -6.25
C VAL A 144 6.43 5.90 -7.12
N ALA A 145 5.25 5.29 -7.06
CA ALA A 145 4.93 4.08 -7.79
C ALA A 145 3.41 3.94 -8.01
N PRO A 146 2.96 3.25 -9.08
CA PRO A 146 1.52 3.08 -9.36
C PRO A 146 0.77 2.28 -8.28
N ASN A 147 1.44 1.35 -7.59
CA ASN A 147 0.86 0.55 -6.51
C ASN A 147 0.79 1.27 -5.16
N GLN A 148 1.13 2.55 -5.13
CA GLN A 148 1.10 3.39 -3.91
C GLN A 148 -0.28 3.46 -3.26
N ILE A 149 -1.35 3.34 -4.06
CA ILE A 149 -2.74 3.39 -3.58
C ILE A 149 -3.20 2.12 -2.88
N ALA A 150 -2.56 0.99 -3.17
CA ALA A 150 -2.99 -0.33 -2.71
C ALA A 150 -2.30 -0.74 -1.41
N SER A 151 -2.97 -1.58 -0.62
CA SER A 151 -2.36 -2.27 0.53
C SER A 151 -1.43 -3.40 0.08
N ILE A 152 -0.73 -4.00 1.03
CA ILE A 152 0.13 -5.16 0.76
C ILE A 152 -0.67 -6.32 0.16
N SER A 153 -1.82 -6.67 0.73
CA SER A 153 -2.66 -7.75 0.19
C SER A 153 -3.16 -7.44 -1.21
N ALA A 154 -3.67 -6.25 -1.46
CA ALA A 154 -4.13 -5.84 -2.78
C ALA A 154 -2.99 -5.82 -3.81
N SER A 155 -1.80 -5.41 -3.41
CA SER A 155 -0.61 -5.38 -4.28
C SER A 155 -0.05 -6.76 -4.63
N LEU A 156 -0.52 -7.83 -3.99
CA LEU A 156 -0.18 -9.20 -4.34
C LEU A 156 -1.13 -9.82 -5.38
N ILE A 157 -2.19 -9.12 -5.77
CA ILE A 157 -3.12 -9.58 -6.80
C ILE A 157 -2.52 -9.27 -8.18
N PRO A 158 -2.17 -10.28 -9.00
CA PRO A 158 -1.69 -10.04 -10.35
C PRO A 158 -2.81 -9.42 -11.21
N PHE A 159 -2.46 -8.46 -12.06
CA PHE A 159 -3.40 -7.78 -12.96
C PHE A 159 -4.61 -7.14 -12.23
N LEU A 160 -4.35 -6.57 -11.06
CA LEU A 160 -5.38 -5.94 -10.22
C LEU A 160 -6.20 -4.89 -10.98
N GLU A 161 -5.58 -4.17 -11.91
CA GLU A 161 -6.22 -3.14 -12.75
C GLU A 161 -7.33 -3.68 -13.68
N HIS A 162 -7.35 -4.98 -13.92
CA HIS A 162 -8.37 -5.65 -14.74
C HIS A 162 -9.52 -6.25 -13.91
N ASP A 163 -9.38 -6.24 -12.59
CA ASP A 163 -10.39 -6.81 -11.69
C ASP A 163 -11.41 -5.77 -11.23
N ASP A 164 -12.65 -6.21 -11.04
CA ASP A 164 -13.66 -5.43 -10.34
C ASP A 164 -13.28 -5.24 -8.87
N ALA A 165 -13.53 -4.04 -8.32
CA ALA A 165 -13.16 -3.69 -6.95
C ALA A 165 -13.77 -4.65 -5.91
N ASN A 166 -15.01 -5.11 -6.12
CA ASN A 166 -15.66 -6.06 -5.21
C ASN A 166 -14.93 -7.41 -5.19
N ARG A 167 -14.47 -7.89 -6.36
CA ARG A 167 -13.73 -9.15 -6.45
C ARG A 167 -12.33 -9.04 -5.91
N ALA A 168 -11.67 -7.90 -6.12
CA ALA A 168 -10.38 -7.59 -5.52
C ALA A 168 -10.44 -7.54 -3.99
N LEU A 169 -11.51 -6.96 -3.42
CA LEU A 169 -11.78 -6.95 -1.98
C LEU A 169 -11.90 -8.39 -1.44
N MET A 170 -12.72 -9.22 -2.08
CA MET A 170 -12.88 -10.62 -1.68
C MET A 170 -11.56 -11.38 -1.79
N GLY A 171 -10.82 -11.23 -2.89
CA GLY A 171 -9.53 -11.86 -3.12
C GLY A 171 -8.48 -11.48 -2.07
N SER A 172 -8.35 -10.20 -1.75
CA SER A 172 -7.43 -9.72 -0.71
C SER A 172 -7.75 -10.29 0.67
N ASN A 173 -9.06 -10.39 1.01
CA ASN A 173 -9.51 -11.01 2.24
C ASN A 173 -9.22 -12.52 2.28
N MET A 174 -9.44 -13.23 1.16
CA MET A 174 -9.17 -14.68 1.07
C MET A 174 -7.70 -15.04 1.15
N MET A 175 -6.79 -14.23 0.58
CA MET A 175 -5.34 -14.47 0.68
C MET A 175 -4.85 -14.50 2.14
N ARG A 176 -5.46 -13.72 3.01
CA ARG A 176 -5.11 -13.72 4.45
C ARG A 176 -5.57 -14.98 5.19
N GLN A 177 -6.47 -15.74 4.62
CA GLN A 177 -7.01 -16.98 5.19
C GLN A 177 -6.28 -18.24 4.68
N ALA A 178 -5.34 -18.07 3.76
CA ALA A 178 -4.59 -19.18 3.18
C ALA A 178 -3.77 -19.90 4.24
N VAL A 179 -3.80 -21.25 4.19
CA VAL A 179 -3.01 -22.11 5.09
C VAL A 179 -1.73 -22.50 4.38
N PRO A 180 -0.54 -22.33 5.00
CA PRO A 180 0.72 -22.78 4.45
C PRO A 180 0.71 -24.29 4.16
N LEU A 181 1.10 -24.66 2.95
CA LEU A 181 1.16 -26.07 2.53
C LEU A 181 2.47 -26.72 3.02
N LEU A 182 2.44 -28.03 3.20
CA LEU A 182 3.61 -28.82 3.58
C LEU A 182 4.74 -28.73 2.54
N ARG A 183 4.35 -28.63 1.26
CA ARG A 183 5.26 -28.35 0.14
C ARG A 183 4.73 -27.13 -0.61
N PRO A 184 5.18 -25.92 -0.24
CA PRO A 184 4.78 -24.71 -0.94
C PRO A 184 5.43 -24.66 -2.31
N GLU A 185 4.69 -24.15 -3.29
CA GLU A 185 5.18 -23.87 -4.64
C GLU A 185 5.17 -22.37 -4.91
N ALA A 186 6.14 -21.89 -5.66
CA ALA A 186 6.15 -20.51 -6.09
C ALA A 186 5.03 -20.25 -7.12
N PRO A 187 4.32 -19.11 -7.08
CA PRO A 187 3.33 -18.79 -8.08
C PRO A 187 3.99 -18.61 -9.44
N ILE A 188 3.33 -19.13 -10.50
CA ILE A 188 3.81 -18.97 -11.90
C ILE A 188 3.74 -17.49 -12.30
N VAL A 189 2.67 -16.80 -11.89
CA VAL A 189 2.48 -15.37 -12.09
C VAL A 189 2.44 -14.70 -10.73
N GLY A 190 3.33 -13.75 -10.50
CA GLY A 190 3.42 -12.99 -9.26
C GLY A 190 3.62 -11.49 -9.53
N THR A 191 3.59 -10.69 -8.49
CA THR A 191 3.77 -9.23 -8.55
C THR A 191 5.20 -8.79 -8.20
N GLY A 192 6.03 -9.70 -7.71
CA GLY A 192 7.38 -9.41 -7.23
C GLY A 192 7.46 -8.96 -5.77
N LEU A 193 6.33 -8.73 -5.12
CA LEU A 193 6.26 -8.30 -3.72
C LEU A 193 6.34 -9.48 -2.74
N GLU A 194 6.10 -10.70 -3.20
CA GLU A 194 5.94 -11.90 -2.38
C GLU A 194 7.16 -12.16 -1.48
N LYS A 195 8.35 -12.14 -2.06
CA LYS A 195 9.59 -12.33 -1.31
C LYS A 195 9.76 -11.31 -0.20
N ARG A 196 9.48 -10.06 -0.49
CA ARG A 196 9.61 -8.97 0.49
C ARG A 196 8.61 -9.12 1.63
N VAL A 197 7.36 -9.46 1.32
CA VAL A 197 6.31 -9.68 2.32
C VAL A 197 6.73 -10.78 3.31
N VAL A 198 7.24 -11.90 2.81
CA VAL A 198 7.69 -13.02 3.66
C VAL A 198 8.90 -12.62 4.50
N THR A 199 9.85 -11.90 3.92
CA THR A 199 11.06 -11.44 4.66
C THR A 199 10.70 -10.43 5.74
N ASP A 200 9.87 -9.44 5.42
CA ASP A 200 9.49 -8.36 6.33
C ASP A 200 8.52 -8.82 7.42
N SER A 201 7.79 -9.92 7.21
CA SER A 201 6.94 -10.55 8.23
C SER A 201 7.75 -11.06 9.44
N ARG A 202 9.02 -11.38 9.23
CA ARG A 202 9.94 -12.00 10.21
C ARG A 202 9.45 -13.34 10.75
N VAL A 203 8.55 -14.00 10.04
CA VAL A 203 8.08 -15.35 10.36
C VAL A 203 9.19 -16.37 10.05
N LEU A 204 9.98 -16.10 9.00
CA LEU A 204 11.11 -16.94 8.63
C LEU A 204 12.38 -16.52 9.38
N ILE A 205 13.09 -17.53 9.89
CA ILE A 205 14.42 -17.36 10.46
C ILE A 205 15.42 -17.38 9.30
N ASN A 206 16.04 -16.25 9.02
CA ASN A 206 17.06 -16.11 7.99
C ASN A 206 18.45 -16.17 8.60
N ALA A 207 19.42 -16.75 7.88
CA ALA A 207 20.82 -16.70 8.27
C ALA A 207 21.31 -15.24 8.28
N GLU A 208 21.98 -14.84 9.34
CA GLU A 208 22.53 -13.46 9.48
C GLU A 208 23.82 -13.25 8.69
N ARG A 209 24.53 -14.36 8.38
CA ARG A 209 25.82 -14.36 7.67
C ARG A 209 25.88 -15.48 6.65
N GLU A 210 26.75 -15.34 5.70
CA GLU A 210 27.10 -16.41 4.77
C GLU A 210 27.77 -17.58 5.51
N GLY A 211 27.43 -18.81 5.13
CA GLY A 211 27.97 -20.03 5.72
C GLY A 211 27.62 -21.26 4.92
N THR A 212 28.22 -22.37 5.30
CA THR A 212 27.93 -23.72 4.72
C THR A 212 27.19 -24.54 5.74
N VAL A 213 26.02 -25.06 5.37
CA VAL A 213 25.23 -25.92 6.24
C VAL A 213 25.93 -27.27 6.40
N THR A 214 26.34 -27.58 7.62
CA THR A 214 27.04 -28.86 7.95
C THR A 214 26.11 -29.87 8.60
N TYR A 215 25.04 -29.42 9.23
CA TYR A 215 24.08 -30.29 9.91
C TYR A 215 22.67 -29.67 9.85
N VAL A 216 21.67 -30.48 9.58
CA VAL A 216 20.23 -30.08 9.60
C VAL A 216 19.43 -31.15 10.32
N ASP A 217 18.62 -30.72 11.27
CA ASP A 217 17.62 -31.49 11.99
C ASP A 217 16.33 -30.68 12.11
N ALA A 218 15.27 -31.28 12.65
CA ALA A 218 13.99 -30.60 12.86
C ALA A 218 14.10 -29.33 13.70
N ASP A 219 15.00 -29.32 14.69
CA ASP A 219 15.15 -28.26 15.68
C ASP A 219 16.42 -27.42 15.52
N LYS A 220 17.36 -27.86 14.66
CA LYS A 220 18.70 -27.25 14.60
C LYS A 220 19.29 -27.25 13.22
N ILE A 221 19.81 -26.09 12.82
CA ILE A 221 20.70 -25.94 11.64
C ILE A 221 22.06 -25.43 12.12
N VAL A 222 23.13 -26.09 11.68
CA VAL A 222 24.50 -25.69 12.03
C VAL A 222 25.28 -25.37 10.77
#